data_4980df73bab0fbcc8327ce7927641f44
#
_entry.id   4980df73bab0fbcc8327ce7927641f44
#
_cell.length_a   1.000
_cell.length_b   1.000
_cell.length_c   1.000
_cell.angle_alpha   90.00
_cell.angle_beta   90.00
_cell.angle_gamma   90.00
#
_symmetry.space_group_name_H-M   'P 1'
#
loop_
_entity.id
_entity.type
_entity.pdbx_description
1 polymer ?
#
loop_
_entity_poly.entity_id
_entity_poly.type
_entity_poly.pdbx_seq_one_letter_code
_entity_poly.pdbx_strand_id
1 'polypeptide(L)'
;MPLREAFAWLSSAGYSAVQLSATDPLTRPRELSRSARSDLASALTRSELVCSGVDFFIPPAHFLDSAQLTRAMESLLAAVEFAAQLCRVPVVAAIPVETAADVVAEIAATAAKLGSAVLIPVASADSALIPAGLGACLDCAAALGLGQEPHTVVATLGNRLGGVRVVDLLRSGMRGPIHEPRESRLDAMALRAVLDVASFRGIPVMDARQWPDPRAGLARSIERW
;
A
#
# COMPACT_ATOMS: atom_id res chain seq x y z
N MET A 1 -1.28 -19.93 5.79
CA MET A 1 -1.63 -19.56 7.20
C MET A 1 -3.00 -18.90 7.18
N PRO A 2 -3.95 -19.34 8.02
CA PRO A 2 -5.25 -18.69 8.15
C PRO A 2 -5.11 -17.21 8.58
N LEU A 3 -6.02 -16.32 8.12
CA LEU A 3 -5.93 -14.87 8.41
C LEU A 3 -5.86 -14.55 9.91
N ARG A 4 -6.64 -15.25 10.73
CA ARG A 4 -6.65 -15.02 12.19
C ARG A 4 -5.30 -15.33 12.84
N GLU A 5 -4.63 -16.39 12.39
CA GLU A 5 -3.28 -16.73 12.86
C GLU A 5 -2.25 -15.69 12.39
N ALA A 6 -2.41 -15.19 11.16
CA ALA A 6 -1.56 -14.12 10.63
C ALA A 6 -1.71 -12.84 11.46
N PHE A 7 -2.94 -12.45 11.79
CA PHE A 7 -3.20 -11.26 12.60
C PHE A 7 -2.65 -11.40 14.02
N ALA A 8 -2.89 -12.55 14.68
CA ALA A 8 -2.36 -12.83 16.01
C ALA A 8 -0.83 -12.77 16.01
N TRP A 9 -0.19 -13.34 14.99
CA TRP A 9 1.26 -13.30 14.87
C TRP A 9 1.77 -11.87 14.63
N LEU A 10 1.15 -11.09 13.73
CA LEU A 10 1.55 -9.69 13.49
C LEU A 10 1.47 -8.85 14.77
N SER A 11 0.36 -8.96 15.50
CA SER A 11 0.21 -8.28 16.78
C SER A 11 1.29 -8.70 17.78
N SER A 12 1.54 -10.01 17.93
CA SER A 12 2.59 -10.50 18.83
C SER A 12 4.00 -10.08 18.42
N ALA A 13 4.23 -9.81 17.14
CA ALA A 13 5.48 -9.29 16.61
C ALA A 13 5.63 -7.76 16.76
N GLY A 14 4.64 -7.06 17.34
CA GLY A 14 4.68 -5.63 17.59
C GLY A 14 4.06 -4.75 16.50
N TYR A 15 3.42 -5.33 15.48
CA TYR A 15 2.68 -4.56 14.47
C TYR A 15 1.34 -4.12 15.02
N SER A 16 0.96 -2.87 14.75
CA SER A 16 -0.35 -2.28 15.12
C SER A 16 -1.32 -2.18 13.93
N ALA A 17 -0.83 -2.48 12.72
CA ALA A 17 -1.65 -2.33 11.52
C ALA A 17 -1.29 -3.38 10.46
N VAL A 18 -2.24 -3.61 9.53
CA VAL A 18 -2.05 -4.49 8.38
C VAL A 18 -2.70 -3.90 7.13
N GLN A 19 -2.02 -4.01 5.99
CA GLN A 19 -2.61 -3.75 4.68
C GLN A 19 -3.20 -5.06 4.13
N LEU A 20 -4.46 -5.02 3.69
CA LEU A 20 -5.14 -6.17 3.12
C LEU A 20 -4.96 -6.21 1.60
N SER A 21 -5.00 -7.40 0.99
CA SER A 21 -4.96 -7.54 -0.47
C SER A 21 -6.36 -7.78 -1.03
N ALA A 22 -6.84 -6.92 -1.91
CA ALA A 22 -8.11 -7.11 -2.60
C ALA A 22 -8.09 -8.22 -3.67
N THR A 23 -6.92 -8.81 -3.92
CA THR A 23 -6.76 -9.93 -4.87
C THR A 23 -6.56 -11.28 -4.20
N ASP A 24 -6.32 -11.30 -2.89
CA ASP A 24 -6.28 -12.54 -2.12
C ASP A 24 -7.70 -13.13 -1.98
N PRO A 25 -7.91 -14.43 -2.23
CA PRO A 25 -9.23 -15.06 -2.11
C PRO A 25 -9.91 -14.85 -0.75
N LEU A 26 -9.14 -14.76 0.33
CA LEU A 26 -9.68 -14.57 1.69
C LEU A 26 -10.12 -13.14 1.99
N THR A 27 -9.69 -12.16 1.18
CA THR A 27 -9.99 -10.74 1.37
C THR A 27 -10.49 -10.05 0.10
N ARG A 28 -10.80 -10.84 -0.95
CA ARG A 28 -11.31 -10.32 -2.22
C ARG A 28 -12.73 -9.76 -2.05
N PRO A 29 -12.95 -8.45 -2.28
CA PRO A 29 -14.21 -7.78 -1.92
C PRO A 29 -15.46 -8.39 -2.55
N ARG A 30 -15.37 -8.86 -3.80
CA ARG A 30 -16.51 -9.44 -4.53
C ARG A 30 -16.93 -10.82 -4.00
N GLU A 31 -16.05 -11.52 -3.29
CA GLU A 31 -16.31 -12.86 -2.75
C GLU A 31 -16.72 -12.80 -1.28
N LEU A 32 -16.54 -11.65 -0.62
CA LEU A 32 -16.92 -11.47 0.78
C LEU A 32 -18.37 -11.02 0.92
N SER A 33 -19.18 -11.85 1.57
CA SER A 33 -20.51 -11.44 2.05
C SER A 33 -20.38 -10.31 3.10
N ARG A 34 -21.51 -9.65 3.38
CA ARG A 34 -21.56 -8.62 4.44
C ARG A 34 -21.13 -9.19 5.80
N SER A 35 -21.54 -10.40 6.12
CA SER A 35 -21.12 -11.09 7.36
C SER A 35 -19.62 -11.33 7.38
N ALA A 36 -19.05 -11.85 6.28
CA ALA A 36 -17.60 -12.10 6.19
C ALA A 36 -16.77 -10.82 6.36
N ARG A 37 -17.22 -9.68 5.83
CA ARG A 37 -16.58 -8.38 6.04
C ARG A 37 -16.64 -7.94 7.52
N SER A 38 -17.78 -8.15 8.18
CA SER A 38 -17.94 -7.88 9.62
C SER A 38 -17.04 -8.79 10.46
N ASP A 39 -16.95 -10.08 10.10
CA ASP A 39 -16.07 -11.03 10.78
C ASP A 39 -14.60 -10.69 10.62
N LEU A 40 -14.20 -10.19 9.44
CA LEU A 40 -12.84 -9.70 9.17
C LEU A 40 -12.52 -8.47 10.04
N ALA A 41 -13.42 -7.47 10.07
CA ALA A 41 -13.26 -6.28 10.92
C ALA A 41 -13.15 -6.66 12.40
N SER A 42 -14.00 -7.59 12.85
CA SER A 42 -13.95 -8.11 14.22
C SER A 42 -12.67 -8.89 14.51
N ALA A 43 -12.11 -9.60 13.53
CA ALA A 43 -10.85 -10.32 13.69
C ALA A 43 -9.67 -9.34 13.84
N LEU A 44 -9.63 -8.25 13.07
CA LEU A 44 -8.65 -7.18 13.22
C LEU A 44 -8.71 -6.57 14.62
N THR A 45 -9.91 -6.17 15.07
CA THR A 45 -10.11 -5.58 16.40
C THR A 45 -9.65 -6.51 17.51
N ARG A 46 -9.99 -7.81 17.45
CA ARG A 46 -9.54 -8.80 18.46
C ARG A 46 -8.05 -9.01 18.49
N SER A 47 -7.37 -8.76 17.39
CA SER A 47 -5.90 -8.82 17.27
C SER A 47 -5.22 -7.47 17.56
N GLU A 48 -5.99 -6.47 17.99
CA GLU A 48 -5.48 -5.10 18.22
C GLU A 48 -4.81 -4.48 16.99
N LEU A 49 -5.24 -4.91 15.79
CA LEU A 49 -4.75 -4.39 14.52
C LEU A 49 -5.78 -3.46 13.89
N VAL A 50 -5.29 -2.41 13.23
CA VAL A 50 -6.11 -1.59 12.33
C VAL A 50 -5.78 -1.91 10.87
N CYS A 51 -6.76 -1.73 9.98
CA CYS A 51 -6.49 -1.75 8.55
C CYS A 51 -5.77 -0.45 8.15
N SER A 52 -4.58 -0.53 7.55
CA SER A 52 -3.82 0.64 7.08
C SER A 52 -4.09 0.99 5.61
N GLY A 53 -4.68 0.08 4.86
CA GLY A 53 -4.97 0.25 3.45
C GLY A 53 -5.37 -1.06 2.79
N VAL A 54 -5.75 -0.97 1.53
CA VAL A 54 -6.05 -2.13 0.67
C VAL A 54 -5.14 -2.08 -0.55
N ASP A 55 -4.39 -3.16 -0.78
CA ASP A 55 -3.59 -3.33 -1.98
C ASP A 55 -4.43 -3.99 -3.08
N PHE A 56 -4.54 -3.34 -4.23
CA PHE A 56 -5.27 -3.84 -5.37
C PHE A 56 -4.31 -4.05 -6.55
N PHE A 57 -3.98 -5.28 -6.84
CA PHE A 57 -3.07 -5.64 -7.92
C PHE A 57 -3.79 -6.37 -9.04
N ILE A 58 -3.87 -5.72 -10.19
CA ILE A 58 -4.21 -6.31 -11.50
C ILE A 58 -3.20 -5.79 -12.52
N PRO A 59 -3.02 -6.47 -13.67
CA PRO A 59 -2.15 -5.94 -14.72
C PRO A 59 -2.55 -4.52 -15.12
N PRO A 60 -1.64 -3.53 -15.05
CA PRO A 60 -1.98 -2.13 -15.40
C PRO A 60 -2.55 -1.97 -16.80
N ALA A 61 -2.11 -2.82 -17.75
CA ALA A 61 -2.61 -2.84 -19.13
C ALA A 61 -4.13 -3.04 -19.22
N HIS A 62 -4.79 -3.61 -18.20
CA HIS A 62 -6.26 -3.76 -18.19
C HIS A 62 -7.00 -2.41 -18.16
N PHE A 63 -6.38 -1.35 -17.68
CA PHE A 63 -6.94 0.00 -17.70
C PHE A 63 -6.81 0.68 -19.07
N LEU A 64 -5.98 0.13 -19.97
CA LEU A 64 -5.76 0.64 -21.33
C LEU A 64 -6.46 -0.20 -22.39
N ASP A 65 -6.90 -1.40 -22.04
CA ASP A 65 -7.58 -2.34 -22.95
C ASP A 65 -9.10 -2.20 -22.81
N SER A 66 -9.77 -1.73 -23.84
CA SER A 66 -11.23 -1.55 -23.89
C SER A 66 -12.01 -2.83 -23.56
N ALA A 67 -11.47 -4.01 -23.87
CA ALA A 67 -12.10 -5.30 -23.54
C ALA A 67 -12.01 -5.66 -22.04
N GLN A 68 -11.05 -5.09 -21.31
CA GLN A 68 -10.81 -5.36 -19.89
C GLN A 68 -11.20 -4.20 -18.98
N LEU A 69 -11.29 -2.99 -19.50
CA LEU A 69 -11.48 -1.76 -18.74
C LEU A 69 -12.68 -1.81 -17.79
N THR A 70 -13.84 -2.20 -18.28
CA THR A 70 -15.06 -2.28 -17.46
C THR A 70 -14.85 -3.20 -16.25
N ARG A 71 -14.26 -4.37 -16.48
CA ARG A 71 -13.99 -5.35 -15.41
C ARG A 71 -12.94 -4.84 -14.43
N ALA A 72 -11.90 -4.16 -14.92
CA ALA A 72 -10.86 -3.54 -14.10
C ALA A 72 -11.46 -2.47 -13.18
N MET A 73 -12.28 -1.58 -13.76
CA MET A 73 -12.99 -0.52 -13.03
C MET A 73 -13.90 -1.08 -11.95
N GLU A 74 -14.80 -2.00 -12.30
CA GLU A 74 -15.71 -2.63 -11.35
C GLU A 74 -14.95 -3.32 -10.18
N SER A 75 -13.80 -3.93 -10.49
CA SER A 75 -12.99 -4.61 -9.46
C SER A 75 -12.30 -3.60 -8.54
N LEU A 76 -11.77 -2.51 -9.10
CA LEU A 76 -11.17 -1.43 -8.31
C LEU A 76 -12.20 -0.72 -7.44
N LEU A 77 -13.37 -0.36 -8.00
CA LEU A 77 -14.43 0.30 -7.24
C LEU A 77 -14.96 -0.58 -6.11
N ALA A 78 -15.06 -1.90 -6.32
CA ALA A 78 -15.38 -2.84 -5.25
C ALA A 78 -14.30 -2.86 -4.14
N ALA A 79 -13.02 -2.69 -4.49
CA ALA A 79 -11.95 -2.56 -3.50
C ALA A 79 -12.02 -1.22 -2.75
N VAL A 80 -12.40 -0.12 -3.42
CA VAL A 80 -12.63 1.19 -2.79
C VAL A 80 -13.80 1.14 -1.80
N GLU A 81 -14.92 0.52 -2.18
CA GLU A 81 -16.05 0.31 -1.26
C GLU A 81 -15.66 -0.51 -0.03
N PHE A 82 -14.89 -1.57 -0.25
CA PHE A 82 -14.40 -2.41 0.83
C PHE A 82 -13.49 -1.65 1.80
N ALA A 83 -12.54 -0.88 1.27
CA ALA A 83 -11.65 -0.03 2.05
C ALA A 83 -12.42 1.02 2.87
N ALA A 84 -13.45 1.62 2.28
CA ALA A 84 -14.32 2.58 2.95
C ALA A 84 -15.14 1.93 4.08
N GLN A 85 -15.66 0.72 3.86
CA GLN A 85 -16.44 -0.03 4.86
C GLN A 85 -15.60 -0.51 6.03
N LEU A 86 -14.32 -0.85 5.81
CA LEU A 86 -13.45 -1.28 6.89
C LEU A 86 -13.06 -0.12 7.81
N CYS A 87 -12.37 0.87 7.30
CA CYS A 87 -11.84 1.99 8.12
C CYS A 87 -11.66 3.29 7.32
N ARG A 88 -12.25 3.43 6.15
CA ARG A 88 -12.01 4.58 5.22
C ARG A 88 -10.54 4.76 4.88
N VAL A 89 -9.87 3.66 4.64
CA VAL A 89 -8.44 3.61 4.31
C VAL A 89 -8.20 3.74 2.81
N PRO A 90 -6.98 4.11 2.37
CA PRO A 90 -6.67 4.21 0.95
C PRO A 90 -6.58 2.85 0.27
N VAL A 91 -6.80 2.84 -1.04
CA VAL A 91 -6.53 1.71 -1.95
C VAL A 91 -5.29 2.04 -2.77
N VAL A 92 -4.30 1.14 -2.78
CA VAL A 92 -3.12 1.27 -3.63
C VAL A 92 -3.34 0.47 -4.90
N ALA A 93 -3.32 1.13 -6.07
CA ALA A 93 -3.57 0.51 -7.37
C ALA A 93 -2.61 1.06 -8.43
N ALA A 94 -2.07 0.19 -9.29
CA ALA A 94 -1.22 0.60 -10.41
C ALA A 94 -2.10 0.98 -11.62
N ILE A 95 -2.44 2.26 -11.75
CA ILE A 95 -3.19 2.83 -12.85
C ILE A 95 -2.22 3.57 -13.76
N PRO A 96 -2.10 3.21 -15.05
CA PRO A 96 -1.22 3.92 -15.98
C PRO A 96 -1.61 5.40 -16.15
N VAL A 97 -0.62 6.25 -16.37
CA VAL A 97 -0.85 7.69 -16.61
C VAL A 97 -1.60 7.94 -17.92
N GLU A 98 -1.52 7.01 -18.86
CA GLU A 98 -2.21 7.02 -20.16
C GLU A 98 -3.69 6.63 -20.05
N THR A 99 -4.16 6.20 -18.86
CA THR A 99 -5.58 5.89 -18.66
C THR A 99 -6.45 7.13 -18.95
N ALA A 100 -7.55 6.93 -19.66
CA ALA A 100 -8.45 8.01 -20.07
C ALA A 100 -8.87 8.88 -18.89
N ALA A 101 -8.86 10.20 -19.07
CA ALA A 101 -9.05 11.18 -18.00
C ALA A 101 -10.42 11.06 -17.31
N ASP A 102 -11.47 10.71 -18.04
CA ASP A 102 -12.81 10.45 -17.51
C ASP A 102 -12.85 9.23 -16.60
N VAL A 103 -12.14 8.16 -16.96
CA VAL A 103 -11.98 6.96 -16.12
C VAL A 103 -11.27 7.30 -14.81
N VAL A 104 -10.18 8.06 -14.88
CA VAL A 104 -9.45 8.51 -13.69
C VAL A 104 -10.32 9.41 -12.81
N ALA A 105 -11.07 10.33 -13.42
CA ALA A 105 -11.97 11.22 -12.70
C ALA A 105 -13.09 10.45 -11.98
N GLU A 106 -13.66 9.42 -12.61
CA GLU A 106 -14.65 8.54 -11.98
C GLU A 106 -14.09 7.80 -10.77
N ILE A 107 -12.87 7.25 -10.88
CA ILE A 107 -12.17 6.59 -9.77
C ILE A 107 -11.99 7.56 -8.61
N ALA A 108 -11.43 8.75 -8.88
CA ALA A 108 -11.16 9.76 -7.87
C ALA A 108 -12.45 10.25 -7.18
N ALA A 109 -13.49 10.55 -7.95
CA ALA A 109 -14.77 11.01 -7.43
C ALA A 109 -15.45 9.95 -6.56
N THR A 110 -15.43 8.70 -6.99
CA THR A 110 -16.01 7.58 -6.21
C THR A 110 -15.27 7.37 -4.90
N ALA A 111 -13.94 7.37 -4.93
CA ALA A 111 -13.12 7.23 -3.73
C ALA A 111 -13.40 8.39 -2.74
N ALA A 112 -13.40 9.63 -3.21
CA ALA A 112 -13.68 10.80 -2.40
C ALA A 112 -15.09 10.77 -1.78
N LYS A 113 -16.12 10.38 -2.55
CA LYS A 113 -17.51 10.22 -2.07
C LYS A 113 -17.61 9.21 -0.93
N LEU A 114 -16.81 8.17 -0.96
CA LEU A 114 -16.78 7.11 0.06
C LEU A 114 -15.82 7.44 1.24
N GLY A 115 -15.15 8.59 1.21
CA GLY A 115 -14.18 8.99 2.24
C GLY A 115 -12.91 8.15 2.23
N SER A 116 -12.55 7.62 1.04
CA SER A 116 -11.31 6.88 0.77
C SER A 116 -10.47 7.63 -0.26
N ALA A 117 -9.32 7.09 -0.63
CA ALA A 117 -8.46 7.61 -1.69
C ALA A 117 -7.86 6.47 -2.51
N VAL A 118 -7.53 6.73 -3.76
CA VAL A 118 -6.73 5.79 -4.56
C VAL A 118 -5.33 6.37 -4.72
N LEU A 119 -4.33 5.53 -4.44
CA LEU A 119 -2.92 5.88 -4.46
C LEU A 119 -2.19 5.09 -5.55
N ILE A 120 -1.35 5.78 -6.31
CA ILE A 120 -0.53 5.16 -7.35
C ILE A 120 0.83 4.80 -6.75
N PRO A 121 1.34 3.56 -6.94
CA PRO A 121 2.70 3.21 -6.58
C PRO A 121 3.69 4.06 -7.38
N VAL A 122 4.58 4.77 -6.69
CA VAL A 122 5.60 5.63 -7.30
C VAL A 122 6.99 5.31 -6.78
N ALA A 123 8.00 5.50 -7.64
CA ALA A 123 9.42 5.39 -7.32
C ALA A 123 10.12 6.75 -7.27
N SER A 124 9.42 7.82 -7.64
CA SER A 124 9.97 9.17 -7.71
C SER A 124 8.91 10.21 -7.36
N ALA A 125 9.33 11.44 -7.16
CA ALA A 125 8.44 12.57 -6.92
C ALA A 125 7.92 13.21 -8.21
N ASP A 126 8.13 12.57 -9.36
CA ASP A 126 7.63 13.09 -10.63
C ASP A 126 6.09 13.12 -10.64
N SER A 127 5.56 14.31 -10.56
CA SER A 127 4.11 14.53 -10.50
C SER A 127 3.38 14.14 -11.80
N ALA A 128 4.09 14.05 -12.93
CA ALA A 128 3.51 13.60 -14.19
C ALA A 128 3.12 12.11 -14.17
N LEU A 129 3.71 11.34 -13.26
CA LEU A 129 3.38 9.92 -13.08
C LEU A 129 2.13 9.66 -12.24
N ILE A 130 1.52 10.71 -11.65
CA ILE A 130 0.37 10.59 -10.77
C ILE A 130 -0.83 11.26 -11.43
N PRO A 131 -1.83 10.51 -11.91
CA PRO A 131 -3.02 11.09 -12.51
C PRO A 131 -3.74 12.09 -11.61
N ALA A 132 -4.40 13.08 -12.20
CA ALA A 132 -5.09 14.13 -11.45
C ALA A 132 -6.17 13.53 -10.53
N GLY A 133 -6.25 14.03 -9.29
CA GLY A 133 -7.21 13.56 -8.29
C GLY A 133 -6.79 12.29 -7.54
N LEU A 134 -5.67 11.63 -7.92
CA LEU A 134 -5.12 10.48 -7.21
C LEU A 134 -3.92 10.90 -6.36
N GLY A 135 -3.60 10.10 -5.33
CA GLY A 135 -2.44 10.29 -4.47
C GLY A 135 -1.28 9.38 -4.85
N ALA A 136 -0.17 9.51 -4.11
CA ALA A 136 1.03 8.69 -4.28
C ALA A 136 1.20 7.71 -3.12
N CYS A 137 1.65 6.49 -3.44
CA CYS A 137 2.21 5.53 -2.49
C CYS A 137 3.68 5.29 -2.85
N LEU A 138 4.60 5.84 -2.06
CA LEU A 138 6.03 5.65 -2.31
C LEU A 138 6.44 4.19 -2.09
N ASP A 139 7.15 3.62 -3.06
CA ASP A 139 7.84 2.33 -2.94
C ASP A 139 9.34 2.60 -2.72
N CYS A 140 9.83 2.41 -1.49
CA CYS A 140 11.19 2.76 -1.11
C CYS A 140 12.25 1.99 -1.91
N ALA A 141 12.06 0.67 -2.14
CA ALA A 141 13.03 -0.09 -2.92
C ALA A 141 13.06 0.33 -4.40
N ALA A 142 11.91 0.68 -4.96
CA ALA A 142 11.86 1.20 -6.32
C ALA A 142 12.55 2.56 -6.45
N ALA A 143 12.38 3.46 -5.46
CA ALA A 143 13.09 4.74 -5.41
C ALA A 143 14.61 4.54 -5.34
N LEU A 144 15.07 3.68 -4.44
CA LEU A 144 16.49 3.31 -4.32
C LEU A 144 17.05 2.69 -5.62
N GLY A 145 16.22 1.92 -6.34
CA GLY A 145 16.56 1.36 -7.65
C GLY A 145 16.79 2.41 -8.72
N LEU A 146 16.12 3.56 -8.61
CA LEU A 146 16.33 4.73 -9.47
C LEU A 146 17.46 5.67 -8.94
N GLY A 147 18.14 5.28 -7.87
CA GLY A 147 19.18 6.12 -7.24
C GLY A 147 18.62 7.32 -6.48
N GLN A 148 17.33 7.28 -6.10
CA GLN A 148 16.67 8.32 -5.33
C GLN A 148 16.56 7.91 -3.86
N GLU A 149 16.79 8.88 -2.97
CA GLU A 149 16.64 8.69 -1.55
C GLU A 149 15.15 8.81 -1.15
N PRO A 150 14.53 7.77 -0.52
CA PRO A 150 13.12 7.79 -0.17
C PRO A 150 12.69 8.99 0.66
N HIS A 151 13.50 9.44 1.62
CA HIS A 151 13.22 10.62 2.44
C HIS A 151 13.14 11.92 1.61
N THR A 152 13.97 12.05 0.57
CA THR A 152 13.91 13.20 -0.35
C THR A 152 12.63 13.14 -1.21
N VAL A 153 12.27 11.95 -1.69
CA VAL A 153 11.02 11.76 -2.46
C VAL A 153 9.80 12.12 -1.62
N VAL A 154 9.75 11.69 -0.33
CA VAL A 154 8.69 12.07 0.62
C VAL A 154 8.56 13.58 0.75
N ALA A 155 9.67 14.28 1.00
CA ALA A 155 9.69 15.73 1.15
C ALA A 155 9.14 16.45 -0.09
N THR A 156 9.45 15.94 -1.29
CA THR A 156 9.00 16.54 -2.55
C THR A 156 7.54 16.22 -2.87
N LEU A 157 7.04 15.02 -2.57
CA LEU A 157 5.63 14.64 -2.78
C LEU A 157 4.67 15.47 -1.92
N GLY A 158 5.09 15.83 -0.69
CA GLY A 158 4.30 16.66 0.22
C GLY A 158 2.92 16.08 0.46
N ASN A 159 1.88 16.89 0.27
CA ASN A 159 0.48 16.52 0.50
C ASN A 159 -0.09 15.49 -0.51
N ARG A 160 0.64 15.17 -1.57
CA ARG A 160 0.24 14.08 -2.50
C ARG A 160 0.59 12.70 -1.96
N LEU A 161 1.47 12.60 -0.96
CA LEU A 161 1.84 11.35 -0.33
C LEU A 161 0.70 10.84 0.56
N GLY A 162 0.11 9.72 0.18
CA GLY A 162 -0.95 9.03 0.95
C GLY A 162 -0.53 7.66 1.49
N GLY A 163 0.59 7.11 1.02
CA GLY A 163 1.10 5.81 1.45
C GLY A 163 2.60 5.68 1.30
N VAL A 164 3.21 4.78 2.09
CA VAL A 164 4.63 4.42 2.00
C VAL A 164 4.78 2.91 2.17
N ARG A 165 5.41 2.26 1.20
CA ARG A 165 5.87 0.87 1.29
C ARG A 165 7.32 0.86 1.73
N VAL A 166 7.52 0.48 2.97
CA VAL A 166 8.85 0.36 3.58
C VAL A 166 9.41 -1.00 3.19
N VAL A 167 10.35 -0.97 2.30
CA VAL A 167 11.06 -2.14 1.78
C VAL A 167 12.44 -1.68 1.34
N ASP A 168 13.47 -2.39 1.76
CA ASP A 168 14.84 -2.08 1.39
C ASP A 168 15.19 -2.63 0.01
N LEU A 169 16.16 -2.02 -0.63
CA LEU A 169 16.86 -2.54 -1.78
C LEU A 169 18.26 -2.97 -1.35
N LEU A 170 18.44 -4.26 -1.14
CA LEU A 170 19.69 -4.83 -0.69
C LEU A 170 20.83 -4.56 -1.70
N ARG A 171 22.07 -4.63 -1.27
CA ARG A 171 23.24 -4.48 -2.14
C ARG A 171 23.28 -5.49 -3.30
N SER A 172 22.62 -6.63 -3.13
CA SER A 172 22.39 -7.63 -4.18
C SER A 172 21.41 -7.19 -5.27
N GLY A 173 20.70 -6.05 -5.09
CA GLY A 173 19.62 -5.60 -5.96
C GLY A 173 18.25 -6.24 -5.65
N MET A 174 18.19 -7.11 -4.66
CA MET A 174 16.94 -7.74 -4.23
C MET A 174 16.18 -6.86 -3.25
N ARG A 175 14.85 -6.92 -3.29
CA ARG A 175 13.98 -6.32 -2.27
C ARG A 175 14.08 -7.16 -0.99
N GLY A 176 14.15 -6.49 0.14
CA GLY A 176 14.34 -7.18 1.40
C GLY A 176 13.84 -6.40 2.62
N PRO A 177 13.95 -7.00 3.81
CA PRO A 177 13.66 -6.34 5.07
C PRO A 177 14.70 -5.26 5.38
N ILE A 178 14.38 -4.37 6.33
CA ILE A 178 15.36 -3.43 6.87
C ILE A 178 16.48 -4.23 7.54
N HIS A 179 17.70 -4.04 7.08
CA HIS A 179 18.91 -4.71 7.59
C HIS A 179 19.78 -3.77 8.44
N GLU A 180 20.90 -4.31 8.91
CA GLU A 180 21.97 -3.50 9.50
C GLU A 180 22.45 -2.43 8.51
N PRO A 181 22.85 -1.24 8.96
CA PRO A 181 23.26 -0.13 8.08
C PRO A 181 24.34 -0.50 7.04
N ARG A 182 25.15 -1.52 7.30
CA ARG A 182 26.18 -1.99 6.35
C ARG A 182 25.59 -2.77 5.17
N GLU A 183 24.42 -3.36 5.32
CA GLU A 183 23.74 -4.17 4.29
C GLU A 183 22.54 -3.45 3.69
N SER A 184 21.92 -2.54 4.45
CA SER A 184 20.79 -1.72 4.05
C SER A 184 21.23 -0.59 3.12
N ARG A 185 20.37 -0.26 2.16
CA ARG A 185 20.43 0.98 1.39
C ARG A 185 19.39 1.99 1.86
N LEU A 186 18.34 1.49 2.53
CA LEU A 186 17.29 2.34 3.09
C LEU A 186 17.77 2.97 4.40
N ASP A 187 17.86 4.31 4.43
CA ASP A 187 17.97 5.05 5.68
C ASP A 187 16.59 5.16 6.33
N ALA A 188 16.26 4.17 7.16
CA ALA A 188 14.96 4.09 7.84
C ALA A 188 14.77 5.25 8.83
N MET A 189 15.85 5.72 9.47
CA MET A 189 15.79 6.83 10.42
C MET A 189 15.50 8.16 9.71
N ALA A 190 16.17 8.45 8.60
CA ALA A 190 15.88 9.64 7.81
C ALA A 190 14.47 9.60 7.22
N LEU A 191 14.02 8.43 6.73
CA LEU A 191 12.66 8.26 6.24
C LEU A 191 11.62 8.53 7.33
N ARG A 192 11.81 7.96 8.51
CA ARG A 192 10.90 8.18 9.65
C ARG A 192 10.87 9.65 10.06
N ALA A 193 12.03 10.28 10.19
CA ALA A 193 12.13 11.70 10.56
C ALA A 193 11.39 12.61 9.57
N VAL A 194 11.53 12.37 8.24
CA VAL A 194 10.83 13.19 7.24
C VAL A 194 9.33 12.95 7.24
N LEU A 195 8.86 11.73 7.48
CA LEU A 195 7.44 11.43 7.62
C LEU A 195 6.82 12.19 8.83
N ASP A 196 7.54 12.24 9.94
CA ASP A 196 7.11 12.99 11.13
C ASP A 196 7.07 14.51 10.83
N VAL A 197 8.11 15.07 10.20
CA VAL A 197 8.15 16.49 9.79
C VAL A 197 7.05 16.82 8.79
N ALA A 198 6.79 15.93 7.83
CA ALA A 198 5.70 16.09 6.86
C ALA A 198 4.31 15.91 7.47
N SER A 199 4.21 15.59 8.76
CA SER A 199 2.94 15.25 9.44
C SER A 199 2.15 14.18 8.69
N PHE A 200 2.85 13.17 8.19
CA PHE A 200 2.24 12.06 7.45
C PHE A 200 1.23 11.32 8.34
N ARG A 201 -0.01 11.25 7.88
CA ARG A 201 -1.12 10.67 8.65
C ARG A 201 -1.40 9.21 8.34
N GLY A 202 -0.77 8.66 7.30
CA GLY A 202 -0.88 7.25 6.94
C GLY A 202 -0.04 6.37 7.86
N ILE A 203 -0.17 5.07 7.70
CA ILE A 203 0.66 4.08 8.38
C ILE A 203 1.61 3.49 7.35
N PRO A 204 2.93 3.62 7.51
CA PRO A 204 3.90 2.99 6.63
C PRO A 204 3.76 1.46 6.68
N VAL A 205 3.85 0.80 5.54
CA VAL A 205 3.60 -0.64 5.38
C VAL A 205 4.89 -1.36 5.03
N MET A 206 5.30 -2.33 5.86
CA MET A 206 6.38 -3.25 5.52
C MET A 206 5.92 -4.20 4.41
N ASP A 207 6.46 -4.07 3.20
CA ASP A 207 6.06 -4.88 2.05
C ASP A 207 6.93 -6.14 1.93
N ALA A 208 6.47 -7.22 2.56
CA ALA A 208 7.19 -8.48 2.65
C ALA A 208 6.88 -9.47 1.51
N ARG A 209 6.10 -9.10 0.49
CA ARG A 209 5.60 -10.02 -0.56
C ARG A 209 6.70 -10.68 -1.39
N GLN A 210 7.85 -10.07 -1.49
CA GLN A 210 8.98 -10.56 -2.31
C GLN A 210 10.17 -11.04 -1.45
N TRP A 211 9.97 -11.18 -0.14
CA TRP A 211 11.04 -11.62 0.75
C TRP A 211 11.11 -13.15 0.78
N PRO A 212 12.31 -13.75 0.80
CA PRO A 212 12.48 -15.21 0.90
C PRO A 212 11.87 -15.79 2.17
N ASP A 213 12.01 -15.09 3.30
CA ASP A 213 11.37 -15.41 4.56
C ASP A 213 10.64 -14.17 5.10
N PRO A 214 9.35 -14.00 4.76
CA PRO A 214 8.56 -12.85 5.19
C PRO A 214 8.45 -12.71 6.71
N ARG A 215 8.32 -13.83 7.46
CA ARG A 215 8.14 -13.78 8.91
C ARG A 215 9.40 -13.32 9.63
N ALA A 216 10.53 -13.94 9.32
CA ALA A 216 11.81 -13.52 9.91
C ALA A 216 12.18 -12.09 9.49
N GLY A 217 11.88 -11.71 8.24
CA GLY A 217 12.09 -10.35 7.74
C GLY A 217 11.26 -9.32 8.47
N LEU A 218 9.97 -9.57 8.67
CA LEU A 218 9.07 -8.67 9.40
C LEU A 218 9.49 -8.54 10.87
N ALA A 219 9.79 -9.65 11.56
CA ALA A 219 10.26 -9.60 12.95
C ALA A 219 11.51 -8.71 13.13
N ARG A 220 12.47 -8.80 12.21
CA ARG A 220 13.66 -7.93 12.23
C ARG A 220 13.36 -6.48 11.88
N SER A 221 12.48 -6.25 10.91
CA SER A 221 12.19 -4.90 10.42
C SER A 221 11.48 -4.03 11.45
N ILE A 222 10.59 -4.61 12.27
CA ILE A 222 9.87 -3.84 13.29
C ILE A 222 10.80 -3.33 14.40
N GLU A 223 11.84 -4.07 14.72
CA GLU A 223 12.87 -3.67 15.71
C GLU A 223 13.73 -2.50 15.24
N ARG A 224 13.76 -2.26 13.91
CA ARG A 224 14.61 -1.26 13.26
C ARG A 224 13.84 -0.06 12.71
N TRP A 225 12.54 -0.19 12.68
CA TRP A 225 11.61 0.87 12.31
C TRP A 225 11.25 1.72 13.53
#